data_f8d213136b175d95b68c9ba86098d4f2
#
_entry.id   f8d213136b175d95b68c9ba86098d4f2
#
_cell.length_a   1.000
_cell.length_b   1.000
_cell.length_c   1.000
_cell.angle_alpha   90.00
_cell.angle_beta   90.00
_cell.angle_gamma   90.00
#
_symmetry.space_group_name_H-M   'P 1'
#
loop_
_entity.id
_entity.type
_entity.pdbx_description
1 polymer ?
#
loop_
_entity_poly.entity_id
_entity_poly.type
_entity_poly.pdbx_seq_one_letter_code
_entity_poly.pdbx_strand_id
1 'polypeptide(L)'
;MARVFAVCTLLLLLTSCASSGPSRPARSEFEDIPVPSGLTLDTDRTTIIESPNVKAARLFYKSRIRPESLAQAYRTTLEANGWRHVSSTTSASKGTTQVYEKQNSSLQVMIYEGWYYTWTEVSATRILGRPPAASR
;
A
#
# COMPACT_ATOMS: atom_id res chain seq x y z
N MET A 1 40.05 -19.93 -46.84
CA MET A 1 39.66 -18.68 -46.10
C MET A 1 38.14 -18.47 -45.99
N ALA A 2 37.32 -18.98 -46.89
CA ALA A 2 35.85 -18.79 -46.83
C ALA A 2 35.11 -19.55 -45.72
N ARG A 3 35.70 -20.62 -45.18
CA ARG A 3 35.08 -21.45 -44.10
C ARG A 3 35.21 -20.86 -42.70
N VAL A 4 36.18 -19.98 -42.48
CA VAL A 4 36.39 -19.33 -41.14
C VAL A 4 35.41 -18.15 -40.95
N PHE A 5 35.02 -17.49 -42.02
CA PHE A 5 34.05 -16.38 -42.01
C PHE A 5 32.61 -16.84 -41.66
N ALA A 6 32.23 -18.05 -42.06
CA ALA A 6 30.89 -18.58 -41.82
C ALA A 6 30.64 -18.96 -40.34
N VAL A 7 31.70 -19.35 -39.62
CA VAL A 7 31.57 -19.72 -38.21
C VAL A 7 31.50 -18.50 -37.28
N CYS A 8 32.16 -17.39 -37.63
CA CYS A 8 32.08 -16.14 -36.87
C CYS A 8 30.73 -15.47 -36.97
N THR A 9 30.01 -15.61 -38.10
CA THR A 9 28.69 -14.98 -38.29
C THR A 9 27.58 -15.69 -37.54
N LEU A 10 27.74 -16.96 -37.21
CA LEU A 10 26.73 -17.75 -36.48
C LEU A 10 26.80 -17.58 -34.95
N LEU A 11 27.90 -17.09 -34.41
CA LEU A 11 28.08 -16.87 -32.96
C LEU A 11 27.54 -15.50 -32.48
N LEU A 12 27.17 -14.60 -33.37
CA LEU A 12 26.70 -13.25 -33.05
C LEU A 12 25.19 -13.12 -32.82
N LEU A 13 24.44 -14.22 -32.94
CA LEU A 13 22.97 -14.20 -32.83
C LEU A 13 22.42 -14.66 -31.44
N LEU A 14 23.27 -14.92 -30.44
CA LEU A 14 22.86 -15.47 -29.16
C LEU A 14 22.91 -14.46 -27.99
N THR A 15 23.08 -13.17 -28.24
CA THR A 15 22.96 -12.14 -27.19
C THR A 15 21.53 -11.55 -27.18
N SER A 16 20.53 -12.42 -27.00
CA SER A 16 19.23 -11.98 -26.53
C SER A 16 19.33 -11.82 -25.00
N CYS A 17 19.82 -10.67 -24.54
CA CYS A 17 19.65 -10.24 -23.17
C CYS A 17 18.14 -9.99 -22.96
N ALA A 18 17.47 -10.99 -22.40
CA ALA A 18 16.22 -10.76 -21.70
C ALA A 18 16.54 -9.88 -20.49
N SER A 19 16.44 -8.57 -20.64
CA SER A 19 16.40 -7.63 -19.54
C SER A 19 15.06 -7.85 -18.84
N SER A 20 15.04 -8.76 -17.85
CA SER A 20 14.06 -8.71 -16.79
C SER A 20 14.33 -7.40 -16.02
N GLY A 21 13.73 -6.32 -16.50
CA GLY A 21 13.67 -5.07 -15.74
C GLY A 21 13.11 -5.39 -14.36
N PRO A 22 13.56 -4.68 -13.31
CA PRO A 22 12.99 -4.85 -11.99
C PRO A 22 11.48 -4.73 -12.13
N SER A 23 10.75 -5.77 -11.71
CA SER A 23 9.30 -5.76 -11.69
C SER A 23 8.89 -4.55 -10.87
N ARG A 24 8.41 -3.51 -11.55
CA ARG A 24 7.84 -2.35 -10.91
C ARG A 24 6.76 -2.91 -9.99
N PRO A 25 6.83 -2.72 -8.67
CA PRO A 25 5.77 -3.21 -7.81
C PRO A 25 4.48 -2.69 -8.39
N ALA A 26 3.51 -3.57 -8.62
CA ALA A 26 2.21 -3.19 -9.13
C ALA A 26 1.73 -2.04 -8.26
N ARG A 27 1.51 -0.85 -8.84
CA ARG A 27 0.99 0.29 -8.11
C ARG A 27 -0.31 -0.16 -7.47
N SER A 28 -0.27 -0.33 -6.16
CA SER A 28 -1.45 -0.67 -5.40
C SER A 28 -2.48 0.45 -5.61
N GLU A 29 -3.74 0.13 -5.85
CA GLU A 29 -4.83 1.12 -5.87
C GLU A 29 -4.98 1.85 -4.53
N PHE A 30 -4.21 1.46 -3.53
CA PHE A 30 -4.12 2.09 -2.23
C PHE A 30 -2.92 3.05 -2.10
N GLU A 31 -2.15 3.27 -3.17
CA GLU A 31 -1.10 4.32 -3.20
C GLU A 31 -1.68 5.73 -3.12
N ASP A 32 -2.98 5.89 -3.36
CA ASP A 32 -3.70 7.15 -3.21
C ASP A 32 -4.12 7.46 -1.75
N ILE A 33 -3.83 6.56 -0.80
CA ILE A 33 -4.02 6.85 0.62
C ILE A 33 -2.88 7.76 1.08
N PRO A 34 -3.20 9.02 1.44
CA PRO A 34 -2.17 9.94 1.87
C PRO A 34 -1.60 9.53 3.23
N VAL A 35 -0.29 9.43 3.28
CA VAL A 35 0.45 9.03 4.48
C VAL A 35 1.30 10.22 4.94
N PRO A 36 1.30 10.57 6.23
CA PRO A 36 2.18 11.61 6.75
C PRO A 36 3.65 11.34 6.44
N SER A 37 4.44 12.39 6.30
CA SER A 37 5.89 12.27 6.10
C SER A 37 6.59 11.66 7.31
N GLY A 38 7.73 11.02 7.08
CA GLY A 38 8.54 10.43 8.15
C GLY A 38 8.14 9.00 8.54
N LEU A 39 7.24 8.36 7.78
CA LEU A 39 6.92 6.95 7.92
C LEU A 39 7.65 6.11 6.88
N THR A 40 8.08 4.94 7.28
CA THR A 40 8.69 3.93 6.40
C THR A 40 7.77 2.73 6.29
N LEU A 41 7.39 2.36 5.07
CA LEU A 41 6.57 1.16 4.82
C LEU A 41 7.37 -0.10 5.16
N ASP A 42 6.75 -1.01 5.89
CA ASP A 42 7.24 -2.36 6.14
C ASP A 42 6.56 -3.31 5.14
N THR A 43 7.28 -3.61 4.06
CA THR A 43 6.76 -4.43 2.96
C THR A 43 6.53 -5.88 3.36
N ASP A 44 7.32 -6.39 4.30
CA ASP A 44 7.24 -7.79 4.73
C ASP A 44 5.94 -8.09 5.50
N ARG A 45 5.38 -7.06 6.14
CA ARG A 45 4.12 -7.13 6.89
C ARG A 45 2.91 -6.65 6.11
N THR A 46 3.14 -6.02 4.95
CA THR A 46 2.07 -5.46 4.12
C THR A 46 1.38 -6.57 3.32
N THR A 47 0.05 -6.54 3.32
CA THR A 47 -0.79 -7.50 2.59
C THR A 47 -1.83 -6.76 1.77
N ILE A 48 -2.00 -7.18 0.52
CA ILE A 48 -3.04 -6.66 -0.39
C ILE A 48 -3.89 -7.84 -0.82
N ILE A 49 -5.20 -7.70 -0.72
CA ILE A 49 -6.18 -8.70 -1.10
C ILE A 49 -7.09 -8.10 -2.17
N GLU A 50 -7.16 -8.75 -3.31
CA GLU A 50 -8.01 -8.33 -4.42
C GLU A 50 -9.03 -9.43 -4.74
N SER A 51 -10.29 -9.04 -4.84
CA SER A 51 -11.38 -9.87 -5.28
C SER A 51 -12.25 -9.10 -6.28
N PRO A 52 -13.15 -9.75 -7.05
CA PRO A 52 -13.95 -9.05 -8.05
C PRO A 52 -14.80 -7.90 -7.52
N ASN A 53 -15.21 -7.95 -6.25
CA ASN A 53 -16.14 -6.99 -5.66
C ASN A 53 -15.54 -6.15 -4.54
N VAL A 54 -14.38 -6.53 -4.02
CA VAL A 54 -13.74 -5.88 -2.88
C VAL A 54 -12.24 -5.89 -3.06
N LYS A 55 -11.61 -4.74 -2.83
CA LYS A 55 -10.18 -4.63 -2.64
C LYS A 55 -9.91 -4.24 -1.20
N ALA A 56 -8.93 -4.89 -0.58
CA ALA A 56 -8.50 -4.59 0.78
C ALA A 56 -6.98 -4.56 0.87
N ALA A 57 -6.45 -3.67 1.68
CA ALA A 57 -5.02 -3.61 1.97
C ALA A 57 -4.81 -3.44 3.47
N ARG A 58 -3.75 -4.04 3.94
CA ARG A 58 -3.25 -3.88 5.29
C ARG A 58 -1.78 -3.48 5.19
N LEU A 59 -1.52 -2.20 5.43
CA LEU A 59 -0.22 -1.58 5.26
C LEU A 59 0.39 -1.29 6.63
N PHE A 60 1.64 -1.67 6.82
CA PHE A 60 2.36 -1.41 8.06
C PHE A 60 3.45 -0.37 7.84
N TYR A 61 3.46 0.63 8.69
CA TYR A 61 4.47 1.67 8.71
C TYR A 61 5.16 1.73 10.07
N LYS A 62 6.42 2.12 10.05
CA LYS A 62 7.21 2.40 11.26
C LYS A 62 7.76 3.82 11.21
N SER A 63 7.83 4.46 12.37
CA SER A 63 8.40 5.80 12.52
C SER A 63 8.99 5.99 13.91
N ARG A 64 9.63 7.15 14.14
CA ARG A 64 10.05 7.62 15.47
C ARG A 64 9.22 8.80 15.96
N ILE A 65 8.11 9.06 15.30
CA ILE A 65 7.18 10.12 15.67
C ILE A 65 6.34 9.63 16.84
N ARG A 66 6.09 10.48 17.82
CA ARG A 66 5.23 10.15 18.96
C ARG A 66 3.80 9.80 18.51
N PRO A 67 3.15 8.81 19.13
CA PRO A 67 1.81 8.36 18.72
C PRO A 67 0.78 9.47 18.60
N GLU A 68 0.75 10.41 19.56
CA GLU A 68 -0.22 11.51 19.58
C GLU A 68 0.00 12.48 18.41
N SER A 69 1.26 12.83 18.14
CA SER A 69 1.63 13.70 17.02
C SER A 69 1.29 13.02 15.68
N LEU A 70 1.51 11.71 15.60
CA LEU A 70 1.21 10.92 14.41
C LEU A 70 -0.29 10.81 14.18
N ALA A 71 -1.07 10.61 15.23
CA ALA A 71 -2.53 10.58 15.16
C ALA A 71 -3.10 11.90 14.62
N GLN A 72 -2.56 13.04 15.10
CA GLN A 72 -2.95 14.35 14.61
C GLN A 72 -2.51 14.56 13.15
N ALA A 73 -1.31 14.15 12.79
CA ALA A 73 -0.82 14.25 11.41
C ALA A 73 -1.66 13.44 10.43
N TYR A 74 -2.04 12.20 10.78
CA TYR A 74 -2.96 11.40 9.98
C TYR A 74 -4.31 12.08 9.80
N ARG A 75 -4.88 12.59 10.86
CA ARG A 75 -6.16 13.30 10.80
C ARG A 75 -6.08 14.47 9.83
N THR A 76 -5.12 15.36 10.01
CA THR A 76 -4.95 16.53 9.14
C THR A 76 -4.72 16.13 7.68
N THR A 77 -3.86 15.13 7.45
CA THR A 77 -3.52 14.69 6.09
C THR A 77 -4.71 14.02 5.40
N LEU A 78 -5.44 13.16 6.09
CA LEU A 78 -6.59 12.46 5.53
C LEU A 78 -7.75 13.41 5.25
N GLU A 79 -8.10 14.30 6.20
CA GLU A 79 -9.16 15.28 6.02
C GLU A 79 -8.86 16.25 4.86
N ALA A 80 -7.61 16.71 4.72
CA ALA A 80 -7.17 17.55 3.60
C ALA A 80 -7.29 16.85 2.24
N ASN A 81 -7.30 15.52 2.22
CA ASN A 81 -7.47 14.70 1.01
C ASN A 81 -8.90 14.14 0.84
N GLY A 82 -9.86 14.72 1.55
CA GLY A 82 -11.29 14.44 1.38
C GLY A 82 -11.78 13.17 2.10
N TRP A 83 -11.01 12.63 3.05
CA TRP A 83 -11.48 11.59 3.95
C TRP A 83 -12.27 12.20 5.09
N ARG A 84 -13.43 11.67 5.38
CA ARG A 84 -14.27 12.09 6.51
C ARG A 84 -13.88 11.27 7.74
N HIS A 85 -13.49 11.94 8.80
CA HIS A 85 -13.26 11.29 10.10
C HIS A 85 -14.60 10.81 10.69
N VAL A 86 -14.65 9.54 11.08
CA VAL A 86 -15.85 8.90 11.66
C VAL A 86 -15.72 8.75 13.16
N SER A 87 -14.62 8.19 13.62
CA SER A 87 -14.40 7.96 15.05
C SER A 87 -12.91 7.88 15.39
N SER A 88 -12.62 8.14 16.66
CA SER A 88 -11.28 7.94 17.23
C SER A 88 -11.43 7.34 18.63
N THR A 89 -10.69 6.25 18.88
CA THR A 89 -10.66 5.56 20.17
C THR A 89 -9.23 5.40 20.62
N THR A 90 -8.93 5.78 21.84
CA THR A 90 -7.60 5.60 22.45
C THR A 90 -7.70 4.65 23.63
N SER A 91 -6.82 3.66 23.67
CA SER A 91 -6.70 2.67 24.72
C SER A 91 -5.24 2.60 25.18
N ALA A 92 -5.03 2.55 26.48
CA ALA A 92 -3.67 2.46 27.05
C ALA A 92 -2.90 1.21 26.59
N SER A 93 -3.60 0.11 26.29
CA SER A 93 -2.97 -1.15 25.86
C SER A 93 -2.88 -1.35 24.37
N LYS A 94 -3.71 -0.66 23.57
CA LYS A 94 -3.82 -0.88 22.12
C LYS A 94 -3.47 0.34 21.29
N GLY A 95 -3.17 1.48 21.91
CA GLY A 95 -2.89 2.72 21.21
C GLY A 95 -4.15 3.42 20.71
N THR A 96 -4.00 4.23 19.67
CA THR A 96 -5.09 5.03 19.08
C THR A 96 -5.56 4.43 17.76
N THR A 97 -6.85 4.22 17.65
CA THR A 97 -7.51 3.78 16.40
C THR A 97 -8.38 4.91 15.88
N GLN A 98 -8.22 5.26 14.63
CA GLN A 98 -9.02 6.26 13.91
C GLN A 98 -9.68 5.61 12.70
N VAL A 99 -10.95 5.97 12.45
CA VAL A 99 -11.73 5.44 11.32
C VAL A 99 -12.15 6.59 10.43
N TYR A 100 -11.99 6.37 9.14
CA TYR A 100 -12.31 7.33 8.08
C TYR A 100 -13.09 6.69 6.97
N GLU A 101 -13.87 7.50 6.26
CA GLU A 101 -14.64 7.09 5.08
C GLU A 101 -14.45 8.09 3.94
N LYS A 102 -14.41 7.57 2.72
CA LYS A 102 -14.40 8.36 1.50
C LYS A 102 -15.10 7.59 0.38
N GLN A 103 -16.24 8.08 -0.07
CA GLN A 103 -17.07 7.39 -1.08
C GLN A 103 -17.35 5.92 -0.68
N ASN A 104 -16.92 4.96 -1.51
CA ASN A 104 -17.09 3.52 -1.28
C ASN A 104 -15.88 2.89 -0.55
N SER A 105 -15.06 3.70 0.10
CA SER A 105 -13.84 3.25 0.78
C SER A 105 -13.95 3.53 2.27
N SER A 106 -13.46 2.59 3.06
CA SER A 106 -13.28 2.73 4.50
C SER A 106 -11.79 2.56 4.84
N LEU A 107 -11.32 3.33 5.78
CA LEU A 107 -9.93 3.35 6.21
C LEU A 107 -9.88 3.33 7.74
N GLN A 108 -9.12 2.41 8.28
CA GLN A 108 -8.78 2.36 9.71
C GLN A 108 -7.29 2.58 9.87
N VAL A 109 -6.92 3.51 10.73
CA VAL A 109 -5.53 3.78 11.11
C VAL A 109 -5.37 3.43 12.56
N MET A 110 -4.54 2.44 12.88
CA MET A 110 -4.20 2.05 14.24
C MET A 110 -2.74 2.41 14.53
N ILE A 111 -2.52 3.24 15.53
CA ILE A 111 -1.21 3.75 15.92
C ILE A 111 -0.91 3.24 17.32
N TYR A 112 0.21 2.54 17.47
CA TYR A 112 0.63 1.99 18.76
C TYR A 112 2.13 2.08 18.96
N GLU A 113 2.53 2.18 20.20
CA GLU A 113 3.92 2.25 20.59
C GLU A 113 4.53 0.85 20.66
N GLY A 114 5.66 0.65 19.99
CA GLY A 114 6.47 -0.55 20.11
C GLY A 114 7.72 -0.25 20.95
N TRP A 115 8.59 -1.24 21.09
CA TRP A 115 9.82 -1.10 21.88
C TRP A 115 10.74 0.04 21.40
N TYR A 116 10.84 0.23 20.07
CA TYR A 116 11.78 1.16 19.46
C TYR A 116 11.14 2.11 18.45
N TYR A 117 10.03 1.72 17.87
CA TYR A 117 9.29 2.47 16.86
C TYR A 117 7.83 2.65 17.28
N THR A 118 7.26 3.74 16.83
CA THR A 118 5.82 3.86 16.71
C THR A 118 5.39 3.13 15.44
N TRP A 119 4.48 2.22 15.58
CA TRP A 119 3.89 1.46 14.48
C TRP A 119 2.55 2.03 14.08
N THR A 120 2.30 2.02 12.80
CA THR A 120 0.99 2.36 12.25
C THR A 120 0.54 1.25 11.34
N GLU A 121 -0.63 0.73 11.60
CA GLU A 121 -1.33 -0.19 10.73
C GLU A 121 -2.47 0.56 10.04
N VAL A 122 -2.45 0.57 8.71
CA VAL A 122 -3.47 1.19 7.87
C VAL A 122 -4.23 0.08 7.18
N SER A 123 -5.47 -0.15 7.57
CA SER A 123 -6.38 -1.12 6.95
C SER A 123 -7.37 -0.38 6.08
N ALA A 124 -7.29 -0.59 4.78
CA ALA A 124 -8.15 0.03 3.78
C ALA A 124 -9.03 -1.00 3.10
N THR A 125 -10.28 -0.65 2.86
CA THR A 125 -11.23 -1.47 2.11
C THR A 125 -11.96 -0.59 1.11
N ARG A 126 -12.03 -1.05 -0.15
CA ARG A 126 -12.80 -0.41 -1.22
C ARG A 126 -13.79 -1.39 -1.80
N ILE A 127 -15.06 -1.00 -1.80
CA ILE A 127 -16.12 -1.78 -2.45
C ILE A 127 -16.17 -1.37 -3.91
N LEU A 128 -15.87 -2.33 -4.79
CA LEU A 128 -16.05 -2.20 -6.24
C LEU A 128 -17.53 -2.45 -6.53
N GLY A 129 -18.16 -1.59 -7.34
CA GLY A 129 -19.59 -1.63 -7.56
C GLY A 129 -20.13 -3.06 -7.79
N ARG A 130 -21.25 -3.37 -7.15
CA ARG A 130 -21.96 -4.64 -7.34
C ARG A 130 -22.28 -4.83 -8.82
N PRO A 131 -21.94 -5.97 -9.45
CA PRO A 131 -22.47 -6.28 -10.78
C PRO A 131 -24.00 -6.15 -10.74
N PRO A 132 -24.66 -5.59 -11.78
CA PRO A 132 -26.11 -5.56 -11.82
C PRO A 132 -26.63 -6.97 -11.60
N ALA A 133 -27.56 -7.11 -10.64
CA ALA A 133 -28.19 -8.39 -10.37
C ALA A 133 -28.78 -8.90 -11.70
N ALA A 134 -28.32 -10.08 -12.13
CA ALA A 134 -28.90 -10.73 -13.31
C ALA A 134 -30.41 -10.83 -13.05
N SER A 135 -31.20 -10.07 -13.81
CA SER A 135 -32.66 -10.20 -13.81
C SER A 135 -33.00 -11.61 -14.24
N ARG A 136 -33.56 -12.39 -13.36
CA ARG A 136 -34.22 -13.67 -13.71
C ARG A 136 -35.53 -13.38 -14.37
#